data_42c00bcdfa862c2128bc5af9ec4e218e
#
_entry.id   42c00bcdfa862c2128bc5af9ec4e218e
#
_cell.length_a   1.000
_cell.length_b   1.000
_cell.length_c   1.000
_cell.angle_alpha   90.00
_cell.angle_beta   90.00
_cell.angle_gamma   90.00
#
_symmetry.space_group_name_H-M   'P 1'
#
loop_
_entity.id
_entity.type
_entity.pdbx_description
1 polymer ?
#
loop_
_entity_poly.entity_id
_entity_poly.type
_entity_poly.pdbx_seq_one_letter_code
_entity_poly.pdbx_strand_id
1 'polypeptide(L)'
;EMCIRDRLKLSATALQNVISREKIKRVLVFGKEFQKEAEDNTQLQPGTDLWNAVSRYEERLKEQGLFDFDDLLIEALCLLLEDNEEARSFCSRFSYLLVDEFQDISPLQYELICQWNRYGKELFVIGDPDQSIYGFRGSDSACFSRFLEDAPEAEVISLHKNYRSSGTI
;
A
#
# COMPACT_ATOMS: atom_id res chain seq x y z
N GLU A 1 0.54 -23.71 27.41
CA GLU A 1 -0.29 -22.67 26.75
C GLU A 1 -0.34 -22.97 25.25
N MET A 2 -1.54 -23.18 24.73
CA MET A 2 -1.75 -23.42 23.28
C MET A 2 -1.38 -22.15 22.51
N CYS A 3 -0.56 -22.28 21.46
CA CYS A 3 -0.14 -21.13 20.65
C CYS A 3 -1.37 -20.41 20.09
N ILE A 4 -1.35 -19.07 20.05
CA ILE A 4 -2.45 -18.25 19.51
C ILE A 4 -2.79 -18.71 18.07
N ARG A 5 -1.77 -19.06 17.27
CA ARG A 5 -1.95 -19.59 15.92
C ARG A 5 -2.82 -20.84 15.89
N ASP A 6 -2.66 -21.74 16.86
CA ASP A 6 -3.40 -23.00 16.93
C ASP A 6 -4.86 -22.75 17.31
N ARG A 7 -5.14 -21.73 18.12
CA ARG A 7 -6.49 -21.28 18.46
C ARG A 7 -7.21 -20.65 17.26
N LEU A 8 -6.52 -19.81 16.51
CA LEU A 8 -7.07 -19.13 15.34
C LEU A 8 -7.22 -20.07 14.13
N LYS A 9 -6.59 -21.25 14.13
CA LYS A 9 -6.52 -22.19 12.97
C LYS A 9 -6.05 -21.50 11.68
N LEU A 10 -5.22 -20.46 11.80
CA LEU A 10 -4.64 -19.72 10.69
C LEU A 10 -3.22 -20.21 10.39
N SER A 11 -2.86 -20.23 9.11
CA SER A 11 -1.45 -20.37 8.72
C SER A 11 -0.66 -19.13 9.11
N ALA A 12 0.67 -19.23 9.20
CA ALA A 12 1.53 -18.07 9.46
C ALA A 12 1.32 -16.97 8.40
N THR A 13 1.22 -17.36 7.13
CA THR A 13 0.96 -16.43 6.02
C THR A 13 -0.41 -15.73 6.13
N ALA A 14 -1.46 -16.49 6.49
CA ALA A 14 -2.79 -15.91 6.68
C ALA A 14 -2.80 -14.91 7.83
N LEU A 15 -2.13 -15.21 8.94
CA LEU A 15 -1.99 -14.28 10.06
C LEU A 15 -1.19 -13.03 9.67
N GLN A 16 -0.11 -13.18 8.91
CA GLN A 16 0.68 -12.08 8.40
C GLN A 16 -0.15 -11.16 7.51
N ASN A 17 -0.95 -11.71 6.60
CA ASN A 17 -1.84 -10.91 5.74
C ASN A 17 -2.88 -10.13 6.54
N VAL A 18 -3.39 -10.69 7.63
CA VAL A 18 -4.32 -9.99 8.53
C VAL A 18 -3.61 -8.84 9.25
N ILE A 19 -2.41 -9.09 9.78
CA ILE A 19 -1.61 -8.06 10.47
C ILE A 19 -1.34 -6.89 9.50
N SER A 20 -0.85 -7.18 8.30
CA SER A 20 -0.57 -6.20 7.26
C SER A 20 -1.81 -5.35 6.94
N ARG A 21 -2.94 -6.01 6.67
CA ARG A 21 -4.21 -5.33 6.38
C ARG A 21 -4.65 -4.39 7.51
N GLU A 22 -4.53 -4.81 8.76
CA GLU A 22 -4.94 -4.01 9.90
C GLU A 22 -4.02 -2.80 10.14
N LYS A 23 -2.72 -2.97 9.96
CA LYS A 23 -1.77 -1.86 10.01
C LYS A 23 -2.10 -0.81 8.95
N ILE A 24 -2.28 -1.24 7.71
CA ILE A 24 -2.59 -0.37 6.57
C ILE A 24 -3.92 0.36 6.79
N LYS A 25 -4.97 -0.34 7.24
CA LYS A 25 -6.27 0.28 7.53
C LYS A 25 -6.16 1.43 8.52
N ARG A 26 -5.38 1.27 9.60
CA ARG A 26 -5.22 2.31 10.62
C ARG A 26 -4.65 3.60 10.05
N VAL A 27 -3.75 3.52 9.10
CA VAL A 27 -3.09 4.69 8.49
C VAL A 27 -3.97 5.33 7.43
N LEU A 28 -4.63 4.54 6.60
CA LEU A 28 -5.50 5.04 5.54
C LEU A 28 -6.79 5.69 6.05
N VAL A 29 -7.22 5.41 7.29
CA VAL A 29 -8.34 6.12 7.95
C VAL A 29 -8.05 7.62 8.12
N PHE A 30 -6.79 8.04 8.12
CA PHE A 30 -6.41 9.46 8.12
C PHE A 30 -6.54 10.13 6.74
N GLY A 31 -6.54 9.36 5.64
CA GLY A 31 -6.86 9.84 4.29
C GLY A 31 -8.35 9.65 3.99
N LYS A 32 -9.12 10.74 3.91
CA LYS A 32 -10.59 10.77 3.90
C LYS A 32 -11.33 9.97 2.81
N GLU A 33 -10.65 9.36 1.85
CA GLU A 33 -11.28 8.74 0.67
C GLU A 33 -11.25 7.20 0.65
N PHE A 34 -10.39 6.54 1.43
CA PHE A 34 -10.38 5.07 1.52
C PHE A 34 -11.53 4.45 2.34
N GLN A 35 -12.44 5.27 2.85
CA GLN A 35 -13.53 4.80 3.71
C GLN A 35 -14.58 3.94 3.01
N LYS A 36 -14.69 3.98 1.67
CA LYS A 36 -15.74 3.23 0.95
C LYS A 36 -15.46 1.73 0.81
N GLU A 37 -14.19 1.31 0.78
CA GLU A 37 -13.83 -0.12 0.65
C GLU A 37 -13.48 -0.80 1.98
N ALA A 38 -13.31 -0.03 3.06
CA ALA A 38 -13.07 -0.55 4.41
C ALA A 38 -14.32 -1.12 5.10
N GLU A 39 -15.46 -1.12 4.44
CA GLU A 39 -16.74 -1.67 4.96
C GLU A 39 -16.84 -3.20 4.93
N ASP A 40 -15.78 -3.91 4.62
CA ASP A 40 -15.73 -5.34 4.91
C ASP A 40 -15.63 -5.53 6.43
N ASN A 41 -16.74 -5.96 6.99
CA ASN A 41 -17.20 -5.94 8.39
C ASN A 41 -16.39 -6.78 9.39
N THR A 42 -15.12 -6.98 9.18
CA THR A 42 -14.19 -7.58 10.16
C THR A 42 -13.32 -6.51 10.81
N GLN A 43 -13.96 -5.56 11.51
CA GLN A 43 -13.21 -4.75 12.47
C GLN A 43 -12.63 -5.69 13.54
N LEU A 44 -11.33 -5.63 13.70
CA LEU A 44 -10.64 -6.29 14.81
C LEU A 44 -11.20 -5.74 16.12
N GLN A 45 -12.10 -6.50 16.71
CA GLN A 45 -12.71 -6.10 17.99
C GLN A 45 -11.70 -6.34 19.11
N PRO A 46 -11.46 -5.34 19.98
CA PRO A 46 -10.62 -5.49 21.14
C PRO A 46 -11.02 -6.72 21.98
N GLY A 47 -10.02 -7.50 22.42
CA GLY A 47 -10.24 -8.70 23.24
C GLY A 47 -10.47 -9.99 22.45
N THR A 48 -10.58 -9.94 21.11
CA THR A 48 -10.60 -11.17 20.31
C THR A 48 -9.20 -11.79 20.20
N ASP A 49 -9.13 -13.10 19.96
CA ASP A 49 -7.85 -13.79 19.76
C ASP A 49 -7.02 -13.19 18.61
N LEU A 50 -7.69 -12.72 17.58
CA LEU A 50 -7.06 -12.08 16.44
C LEU A 50 -6.47 -10.70 16.80
N TRP A 51 -7.24 -9.88 17.53
CA TRP A 51 -6.77 -8.60 18.07
C TRP A 51 -5.55 -8.80 18.97
N ASN A 52 -5.61 -9.78 19.88
CA ASN A 52 -4.50 -10.11 20.77
C ASN A 52 -3.25 -10.57 19.99
N ALA A 53 -3.43 -11.30 18.89
CA ALA A 53 -2.32 -11.74 18.04
C ALA A 53 -1.63 -10.55 17.35
N VAL A 54 -2.40 -9.64 16.77
CA VAL A 54 -1.89 -8.42 16.11
C VAL A 54 -1.17 -7.53 17.12
N SER A 55 -1.81 -7.20 18.24
CA SER A 55 -1.23 -6.36 19.29
C SER A 55 0.09 -6.92 19.84
N ARG A 56 0.13 -8.23 20.10
CA ARG A 56 1.35 -8.88 20.58
C ARG A 56 2.48 -8.90 19.55
N TYR A 57 2.14 -8.99 18.26
CA TYR A 57 3.14 -8.89 17.20
C TYR A 57 3.76 -7.49 17.16
N GLU A 58 2.93 -6.44 17.17
CA GLU A 58 3.37 -5.05 17.18
C GLU A 58 4.21 -4.71 18.43
N GLU A 59 3.76 -5.15 19.61
CA GLU A 59 4.51 -5.00 20.85
C GLU A 59 5.91 -5.64 20.75
N ARG A 60 6.00 -6.86 20.20
CA ARG A 60 7.27 -7.56 20.00
C ARG A 60 8.22 -6.83 19.07
N LEU A 61 7.72 -6.30 17.93
CA LEU A 61 8.54 -5.49 17.04
C LEU A 61 9.08 -4.26 17.77
N LYS A 62 8.21 -3.55 18.49
CA LYS A 62 8.57 -2.37 19.26
C LYS A 62 9.60 -2.66 20.37
N GLU A 63 9.41 -3.72 21.14
CA GLU A 63 10.34 -4.16 22.20
C GLU A 63 11.74 -4.47 21.65
N GLN A 64 11.81 -4.98 20.42
CA GLN A 64 13.07 -5.35 19.78
C GLN A 64 13.66 -4.23 18.91
N GLY A 65 12.96 -3.10 18.77
CA GLY A 65 13.38 -2.00 17.89
C GLY A 65 13.41 -2.40 16.42
N LEU A 66 12.50 -3.29 16.00
CA LEU A 66 12.40 -3.80 14.64
C LEU A 66 11.21 -3.20 13.91
N PHE A 67 11.34 -3.08 12.59
CA PHE A 67 10.30 -2.73 11.65
C PHE A 67 10.05 -3.89 10.69
N ASP A 68 8.80 -4.16 10.36
CA ASP A 68 8.48 -4.96 9.19
C ASP A 68 8.34 -4.09 7.93
N PHE A 69 8.06 -4.71 6.78
CA PHE A 69 7.97 -3.96 5.51
C PHE A 69 6.79 -2.98 5.49
N ASP A 70 5.68 -3.31 6.16
CA ASP A 70 4.54 -2.40 6.24
C ASP A 70 4.87 -1.20 7.11
N ASP A 71 5.57 -1.39 8.23
CA ASP A 71 6.03 -0.31 9.10
C ASP A 71 6.91 0.68 8.33
N LEU A 72 7.81 0.20 7.46
CA LEU A 72 8.67 1.09 6.67
C LEU A 72 7.86 2.01 5.75
N LEU A 73 6.82 1.48 5.11
CA LEU A 73 5.95 2.26 4.23
C LEU A 73 5.07 3.23 5.04
N ILE A 74 4.55 2.76 6.18
CA ILE A 74 3.70 3.55 7.07
C ILE A 74 4.48 4.72 7.66
N GLU A 75 5.66 4.47 8.20
CA GLU A 75 6.50 5.52 8.78
C GLU A 75 6.96 6.52 7.72
N ALA A 76 7.32 6.06 6.52
CA ALA A 76 7.65 6.93 5.40
C ALA A 76 6.46 7.84 5.03
N LEU A 77 5.25 7.28 4.95
CA LEU A 77 4.04 8.07 4.68
C LEU A 77 3.76 9.06 5.80
N CYS A 78 3.85 8.66 7.06
CA CYS A 78 3.65 9.54 8.21
C CYS A 78 4.63 10.71 8.18
N LEU A 79 5.92 10.48 7.89
CA LEU A 79 6.92 11.54 7.76
C LEU A 79 6.57 12.55 6.66
N LEU A 80 6.05 12.07 5.52
CA LEU A 80 5.64 12.96 4.43
C LEU A 80 4.37 13.74 4.76
N LEU A 81 3.44 13.14 5.52
CA LEU A 81 2.19 13.77 5.95
C LEU A 81 2.40 14.86 7.02
N GLU A 82 3.49 14.81 7.80
CA GLU A 82 3.84 15.87 8.76
C GLU A 82 4.06 17.23 8.07
N ASP A 83 4.38 17.22 6.76
CA ASP A 83 4.57 18.42 5.94
C ASP A 83 5.53 19.46 6.57
N ASN A 84 6.49 18.96 7.35
CA ASN A 84 7.54 19.77 7.94
C ASN A 84 8.60 20.22 6.91
N GLU A 85 9.57 21.02 7.31
CA GLU A 85 10.60 21.55 6.39
C GLU A 85 11.45 20.45 5.78
N GLU A 86 11.77 19.41 6.53
CA GLU A 86 12.54 18.25 6.09
C GLU A 86 11.78 17.46 5.02
N ALA A 87 10.50 17.16 5.23
CA ALA A 87 9.66 16.46 4.28
C ALA A 87 9.50 17.25 2.98
N ARG A 88 9.26 18.57 3.07
CA ARG A 88 9.18 19.47 1.90
C ARG A 88 10.50 19.52 1.14
N SER A 89 11.62 19.68 1.85
CA SER A 89 12.95 19.69 1.27
C SER A 89 13.25 18.37 0.55
N PHE A 90 12.90 17.24 1.15
CA PHE A 90 13.08 15.94 0.53
C PHE A 90 12.26 15.80 -0.77
N CYS A 91 10.96 16.03 -0.73
CA CYS A 91 10.07 15.91 -1.89
C CYS A 91 10.43 16.88 -3.02
N SER A 92 10.83 18.12 -2.70
CA SER A 92 11.19 19.14 -3.68
C SER A 92 12.46 18.83 -4.48
N ARG A 93 13.24 17.81 -4.08
CA ARG A 93 14.43 17.35 -4.83
C ARG A 93 14.06 16.59 -6.10
N PHE A 94 12.82 16.11 -6.19
CA PHE A 94 12.33 15.27 -7.27
C PHE A 94 11.31 16.06 -8.10
N SER A 95 11.72 16.51 -9.28
CA SER A 95 10.82 17.22 -10.20
C SER A 95 9.94 16.26 -10.99
N TYR A 96 10.42 15.06 -11.22
CA TYR A 96 9.75 14.02 -12.02
C TYR A 96 9.81 12.71 -11.24
N LEU A 97 8.69 12.04 -11.12
CA LEU A 97 8.61 10.72 -10.52
C LEU A 97 8.09 9.72 -11.57
N LEU A 98 8.84 8.63 -11.76
CA LEU A 98 8.48 7.55 -12.66
C LEU A 98 8.21 6.30 -11.83
N VAL A 99 7.05 5.69 -12.02
CA VAL A 99 6.63 4.47 -11.33
C VAL A 99 6.38 3.39 -12.36
N ASP A 100 7.14 2.31 -12.27
CA ASP A 100 6.99 1.12 -13.12
C ASP A 100 6.16 0.05 -12.39
N GLU A 101 5.58 -0.89 -13.16
CA GLU A 101 4.74 -1.98 -12.65
C GLU A 101 3.57 -1.46 -11.77
N PHE A 102 2.96 -0.37 -12.22
CA PHE A 102 1.93 0.33 -11.44
C PHE A 102 0.70 -0.52 -11.08
N GLN A 103 0.44 -1.62 -11.82
CA GLN A 103 -0.62 -2.58 -11.52
C GLN A 103 -0.38 -3.37 -10.23
N ASP A 104 0.87 -3.40 -9.74
CA ASP A 104 1.26 -4.21 -8.58
C ASP A 104 1.38 -3.41 -7.28
N ILE A 105 1.09 -2.11 -7.32
CA ILE A 105 1.14 -1.27 -6.12
C ILE A 105 -0.07 -1.50 -5.20
N SER A 106 0.15 -1.34 -3.91
CA SER A 106 -0.91 -1.32 -2.91
C SER A 106 -1.47 0.09 -2.73
N PRO A 107 -2.68 0.24 -2.17
CA PRO A 107 -3.23 1.55 -1.82
C PRO A 107 -2.32 2.40 -0.94
N LEU A 108 -1.57 1.79 -0.02
CA LEU A 108 -0.59 2.47 0.83
C LEU A 108 0.58 3.02 0.01
N GLN A 109 1.08 2.23 -0.96
CA GLN A 109 2.14 2.69 -1.86
C GLN A 109 1.65 3.78 -2.80
N TYR A 110 0.40 3.70 -3.27
CA TYR A 110 -0.22 4.76 -4.05
C TYR A 110 -0.25 6.09 -3.28
N GLU A 111 -0.73 6.08 -2.04
CA GLU A 111 -0.76 7.28 -1.19
C GLU A 111 0.66 7.82 -0.96
N LEU A 112 1.63 6.95 -0.70
CA LEU A 112 3.03 7.34 -0.52
C LEU A 112 3.58 8.04 -1.79
N ILE A 113 3.28 7.51 -2.99
CA ILE A 113 3.68 8.10 -4.27
C ILE A 113 3.06 9.48 -4.45
N CYS A 114 1.76 9.63 -4.15
CA CYS A 114 1.06 10.91 -4.23
C CYS A 114 1.67 11.96 -3.29
N GLN A 115 1.92 11.60 -2.04
CA GLN A 115 2.57 12.50 -1.08
C GLN A 115 4.00 12.85 -1.48
N TRP A 116 4.75 11.88 -2.00
CA TRP A 116 6.11 12.12 -2.49
C TRP A 116 6.13 13.10 -3.68
N ASN A 117 5.18 12.94 -4.62
CA ASN A 117 5.08 13.81 -5.81
C ASN A 117 4.40 15.17 -5.52
N ARG A 118 4.00 15.45 -4.30
CA ARG A 118 3.23 16.66 -3.92
C ARG A 118 3.85 17.98 -4.43
N TYR A 119 5.18 18.04 -4.47
CA TYR A 119 5.94 19.19 -4.94
C TYR A 119 6.65 18.93 -6.28
N GLY A 120 6.38 17.79 -6.90
CA GLY A 120 6.86 17.42 -8.23
C GLY A 120 6.16 18.18 -9.34
N LYS A 121 6.69 18.09 -10.54
CA LYS A 121 6.09 18.65 -11.74
C LYS A 121 5.21 17.66 -12.45
N GLU A 122 5.70 16.41 -12.57
CA GLU A 122 5.04 15.35 -13.31
C GLU A 122 5.20 14.01 -12.60
N LEU A 123 4.16 13.23 -12.64
CA LEU A 123 4.13 11.82 -12.25
C LEU A 123 3.86 10.98 -13.50
N PHE A 124 4.78 10.08 -13.82
CA PHE A 124 4.67 9.17 -14.94
C PHE A 124 4.52 7.74 -14.43
N VAL A 125 3.43 7.09 -14.76
CA VAL A 125 3.14 5.72 -14.33
C VAL A 125 3.12 4.79 -15.53
N ILE A 126 3.73 3.61 -15.38
CA ILE A 126 3.81 2.58 -16.41
C ILE A 126 3.28 1.29 -15.81
N GLY A 127 2.43 0.60 -16.54
CA GLY A 127 1.94 -0.70 -16.11
C GLY A 127 0.92 -1.28 -17.09
N ASP A 128 0.52 -2.50 -16.81
CA ASP A 128 -0.47 -3.23 -17.57
C ASP A 128 -1.53 -3.79 -16.62
N PRO A 129 -2.74 -3.22 -16.59
CA PRO A 129 -3.80 -3.67 -15.69
C PRO A 129 -4.15 -5.16 -15.86
N ASP A 130 -3.97 -5.71 -17.07
CA ASP A 130 -4.26 -7.12 -17.35
C ASP A 130 -3.22 -8.08 -16.76
N GLN A 131 -2.04 -7.56 -16.37
CA GLN A 131 -0.98 -8.33 -15.71
C GLN A 131 -1.05 -8.30 -14.18
N SER A 132 -2.05 -7.68 -13.57
CA SER A 132 -2.22 -7.62 -12.12
C SER A 132 -2.54 -9.00 -11.55
N ILE A 133 -1.52 -9.71 -11.07
CA ILE A 133 -1.64 -11.05 -10.48
C ILE A 133 -1.34 -11.09 -8.98
N TYR A 134 -0.93 -9.98 -8.40
CA TYR A 134 -0.49 -9.88 -7.00
C TYR A 134 -1.54 -9.35 -6.02
N GLY A 135 -2.83 -9.42 -6.37
CA GLY A 135 -3.94 -9.02 -5.48
C GLY A 135 -3.87 -9.67 -4.08
N PHE A 136 -3.32 -10.88 -3.97
CA PHE A 136 -3.10 -11.57 -2.69
C PHE A 136 -2.03 -10.89 -1.79
N ARG A 137 -1.21 -9.99 -2.35
CA ARG A 137 -0.23 -9.15 -1.62
C ARG A 137 -0.74 -7.75 -1.33
N GLY A 138 -2.03 -7.50 -1.60
CA GLY A 138 -2.64 -6.17 -1.38
C GLY A 138 -2.45 -5.21 -2.54
N SER A 139 -1.96 -5.66 -3.71
CA SER A 139 -2.02 -4.85 -4.92
C SER A 139 -3.49 -4.72 -5.37
N ASP A 140 -3.83 -3.56 -5.89
CA ASP A 140 -5.18 -3.24 -6.32
C ASP A 140 -5.15 -2.60 -7.71
N SER A 141 -5.71 -3.29 -8.69
CA SER A 141 -5.86 -2.76 -10.05
C SER A 141 -6.72 -1.49 -10.10
N ALA A 142 -7.51 -1.24 -9.05
CA ALA A 142 -8.24 0.01 -8.88
C ALA A 142 -7.31 1.23 -8.74
N CYS A 143 -6.01 1.04 -8.42
CA CYS A 143 -5.05 2.15 -8.40
C CYS A 143 -4.93 2.88 -9.72
N PHE A 144 -5.07 2.20 -10.87
CA PHE A 144 -5.12 2.87 -12.18
C PHE A 144 -6.36 3.75 -12.34
N SER A 145 -7.54 3.22 -12.01
CA SER A 145 -8.79 3.98 -12.10
C SER A 145 -8.75 5.18 -11.18
N ARG A 146 -8.25 4.99 -9.97
CA ARG A 146 -8.07 6.04 -8.99
C ARG A 146 -7.07 7.10 -9.47
N PHE A 147 -5.94 6.70 -10.05
CA PHE A 147 -4.99 7.65 -10.61
C PHE A 147 -5.61 8.56 -11.68
N LEU A 148 -6.46 8.00 -12.55
CA LEU A 148 -7.18 8.77 -13.57
C LEU A 148 -8.28 9.66 -12.98
N GLU A 149 -8.89 9.25 -11.86
CA GLU A 149 -9.84 10.08 -11.12
C GLU A 149 -9.15 11.25 -10.43
N ASP A 150 -7.97 11.01 -9.82
CA ASP A 150 -7.17 12.02 -9.12
C ASP A 150 -6.46 12.98 -10.09
N ALA A 151 -6.16 12.54 -11.31
CA ALA A 151 -5.49 13.30 -12.37
C ALA A 151 -6.28 13.20 -13.70
N PRO A 152 -7.45 13.84 -13.81
CA PRO A 152 -8.31 13.74 -15.00
C PRO A 152 -7.68 14.36 -16.26
N GLU A 153 -6.64 15.16 -16.11
CA GLU A 153 -5.84 15.73 -17.19
C GLU A 153 -4.68 14.83 -17.66
N ALA A 154 -4.49 13.66 -17.03
CA ALA A 154 -3.40 12.75 -17.39
C ALA A 154 -3.54 12.26 -18.83
N GLU A 155 -2.46 12.32 -19.58
CA GLU A 155 -2.38 11.76 -20.93
C GLU A 155 -2.20 10.24 -20.85
N VAL A 156 -3.11 9.49 -21.46
CA VAL A 156 -3.04 8.02 -21.52
C VAL A 156 -2.45 7.58 -22.85
N ILE A 157 -1.29 6.93 -22.80
CA ILE A 157 -0.60 6.39 -23.97
C ILE A 157 -0.65 4.86 -23.95
N SER A 158 -1.31 4.26 -24.93
CA SER A 158 -1.41 2.82 -25.04
C SER A 158 -0.35 2.25 -26.02
N LEU A 159 0.40 1.25 -25.56
CA LEU A 159 1.40 0.54 -26.36
C LEU A 159 0.80 -0.76 -26.91
N HIS A 160 0.49 -0.80 -28.22
CA HIS A 160 -0.19 -1.94 -28.85
C HIS A 160 0.75 -2.96 -29.47
N LYS A 161 2.03 -2.63 -29.66
CA LYS A 161 2.98 -3.50 -30.35
C LYS A 161 3.85 -4.28 -29.38
N ASN A 162 3.71 -5.59 -29.40
CA ASN A 162 4.55 -6.49 -28.64
C ASN A 162 5.90 -6.70 -29.33
N TYR A 163 6.99 -6.29 -28.66
CA TYR A 163 8.37 -6.49 -29.13
C TYR A 163 9.11 -7.61 -28.40
N ARG A 164 8.51 -8.14 -27.34
CA ARG A 164 9.13 -9.15 -26.45
C ARG A 164 8.93 -10.58 -26.97
N SER A 165 7.74 -10.88 -27.44
CA SER A 165 7.35 -12.23 -27.83
C SER A 165 7.55 -12.47 -29.33
N SER A 166 7.75 -13.74 -29.70
CA SER A 166 7.75 -14.14 -31.13
C SER A 166 6.35 -14.04 -31.71
N GLY A 167 6.25 -14.00 -33.08
CA GLY A 167 4.98 -13.88 -33.79
C GLY A 167 4.05 -15.09 -33.66
N THR A 168 4.42 -16.10 -32.87
CA THR A 168 3.62 -17.32 -32.58
C THR A 168 2.90 -17.28 -31.25
N ILE A 169 3.02 -16.20 -30.50
CA ILE A 169 2.38 -15.99 -29.17
C ILE A 169 1.32 -14.93 -29.30
#